data_ffe2122f2c2abeacc2f425f22283e317
#
_entry.id   ffe2122f2c2abeacc2f425f22283e317
#
_cell.length_a   1.000
_cell.length_b   1.000
_cell.length_c   1.000
_cell.angle_alpha   90.00
_cell.angle_beta   90.00
_cell.angle_gamma   90.00
#
_symmetry.space_group_name_H-M   'P 1'
#
loop_
_entity.id
_entity.type
_entity.pdbx_description
1 polymer ?
#
loop_
_entity_poly.entity_id
_entity_poly.type
_entity_poly.pdbx_seq_one_letter_code
_entity_poly.pdbx_strand_id
1 'polypeptide(L)'
;MPASYQKEALKAQAVCARNYAERQMEDYAYPEYQAHVNDSTDYQVYNNSAQQDASTEAVRETAGEVLKYKGNIVTTYYYSTSCGKTTTMKAWGTSENESNGYLQSVEVKDKKGDYEKSLPWYRWEADIDQDILSTLLAENVKKNIGTVQSLEVTKTGPGGVALQIKLSVIREVLQLIQRIRYERRWGEMDMK
;
A
#
# COMPACT_ATOMS: atom_id res chain seq x y z
N MET A 1 -5.49 12.55 -3.55
CA MET A 1 -4.58 13.58 -2.95
C MET A 1 -5.34 14.90 -2.89
N PRO A 2 -5.36 15.62 -1.76
CA PRO A 2 -5.99 16.93 -1.66
C PRO A 2 -5.38 17.95 -2.63
N ALA A 3 -6.23 18.79 -3.24
CA ALA A 3 -5.78 19.83 -4.20
C ALA A 3 -4.94 20.95 -3.54
N SER A 4 -4.92 21.02 -2.22
CA SER A 4 -4.07 21.94 -1.43
C SER A 4 -2.59 21.53 -1.36
N TYR A 5 -2.22 20.37 -1.89
CA TYR A 5 -0.83 19.94 -1.93
C TYR A 5 -0.01 20.77 -2.92
N GLN A 6 1.30 20.77 -2.73
CA GLN A 6 2.22 21.47 -3.63
C GLN A 6 2.08 20.97 -5.07
N LYS A 7 2.19 21.90 -6.03
CA LYS A 7 1.97 21.63 -7.45
C LYS A 7 2.78 20.43 -7.97
N GLU A 8 4.06 20.34 -7.63
CA GLU A 8 4.91 19.23 -8.07
C GLU A 8 4.49 17.87 -7.49
N ALA A 9 3.94 17.86 -6.27
CA ALA A 9 3.36 16.66 -5.69
C ALA A 9 2.08 16.23 -6.43
N LEU A 10 1.22 17.19 -6.81
CA LEU A 10 0.03 16.92 -7.63
C LEU A 10 0.41 16.39 -9.01
N LYS A 11 1.46 16.93 -9.65
CA LYS A 11 1.98 16.45 -10.94
C LYS A 11 2.51 15.02 -10.82
N ALA A 12 3.33 14.74 -9.81
CA ALA A 12 3.81 13.37 -9.55
C ALA A 12 2.65 12.38 -9.34
N GLN A 13 1.63 12.77 -8.57
CA GLN A 13 0.44 11.96 -8.38
C GLN A 13 -0.33 11.73 -9.69
N ALA A 14 -0.46 12.76 -10.53
CA ALA A 14 -1.13 12.65 -11.82
C ALA A 14 -0.44 11.63 -12.74
N VAL A 15 0.90 11.65 -12.80
CA VAL A 15 1.69 10.67 -13.55
C VAL A 15 1.52 9.26 -12.97
N CYS A 16 1.61 9.10 -11.64
CA CYS A 16 1.42 7.81 -10.98
C CYS A 16 0.02 7.25 -11.24
N ALA A 17 -1.03 8.06 -11.07
CA ALA A 17 -2.41 7.62 -11.29
C ALA A 17 -2.65 7.21 -12.74
N ARG A 18 -2.07 7.94 -13.70
CA ARG A 18 -2.12 7.59 -15.13
C ARG A 18 -1.43 6.25 -15.42
N ASN A 19 -0.22 6.05 -14.92
CA ASN A 19 0.49 4.79 -15.06
C ASN A 19 -0.31 3.60 -14.51
N TYR A 20 -0.91 3.78 -13.32
CA TYR A 20 -1.76 2.75 -12.72
C TYR A 20 -2.95 2.43 -13.63
N ALA A 21 -3.65 3.45 -14.14
CA ALA A 21 -4.80 3.27 -15.04
C ALA A 21 -4.39 2.59 -16.35
N GLU A 22 -3.32 3.05 -17.01
CA GLU A 22 -2.82 2.45 -18.26
C GLU A 22 -2.50 0.96 -18.12
N ARG A 23 -1.93 0.55 -16.98
CA ARG A 23 -1.65 -0.87 -16.71
C ARG A 23 -2.93 -1.69 -16.52
N GLN A 24 -4.00 -1.10 -15.96
CA GLN A 24 -5.28 -1.80 -15.83
C GLN A 24 -6.03 -1.92 -17.16
N MET A 25 -5.72 -1.08 -18.14
CA MET A 25 -6.38 -1.10 -19.46
C MET A 25 -5.91 -2.25 -20.37
N GLU A 26 -4.92 -3.03 -19.96
CA GLU A 26 -4.43 -4.17 -20.75
C GLU A 26 -5.46 -5.30 -20.84
N ASP A 27 -6.23 -5.52 -19.77
CA ASP A 27 -7.24 -6.57 -19.69
C ASP A 27 -8.53 -6.07 -19.04
N TYR A 28 -9.66 -6.67 -19.39
CA TYR A 28 -10.93 -6.42 -18.71
C TYR A 28 -10.97 -7.18 -17.38
N ALA A 29 -11.02 -6.46 -16.24
CA ALA A 29 -11.28 -7.10 -14.94
C ALA A 29 -12.73 -7.59 -14.81
N TYR A 30 -13.65 -6.96 -15.56
CA TYR A 30 -15.08 -7.27 -15.59
C TYR A 30 -15.52 -7.42 -17.04
N PRO A 31 -15.26 -8.59 -17.69
CA PRO A 31 -15.53 -8.79 -19.12
C PRO A 31 -17.00 -8.61 -19.50
N GLU A 32 -17.92 -8.99 -18.61
CA GLU A 32 -19.37 -8.85 -18.81
C GLU A 32 -19.84 -7.40 -18.96
N TYR A 33 -19.06 -6.45 -18.38
CA TYR A 33 -19.33 -5.01 -18.48
C TYR A 33 -18.33 -4.30 -19.40
N GLN A 34 -17.41 -5.03 -20.01
CA GLN A 34 -16.29 -4.46 -20.75
C GLN A 34 -15.54 -3.37 -19.94
N ALA A 35 -15.38 -3.59 -18.62
CA ALA A 35 -14.76 -2.66 -17.71
C ALA A 35 -13.42 -3.20 -17.21
N HIS A 36 -12.42 -2.31 -17.21
CA HIS A 36 -11.06 -2.61 -16.76
C HIS A 36 -10.90 -2.50 -15.25
N VAL A 37 -11.70 -1.64 -14.61
CA VAL A 37 -11.64 -1.32 -13.18
C VAL A 37 -13.06 -1.04 -12.66
N ASN A 38 -13.18 -0.97 -11.35
CA ASN A 38 -14.32 -0.35 -10.67
C ASN A 38 -13.84 0.89 -9.88
N ASP A 39 -14.74 1.57 -9.19
CA ASP A 39 -14.48 2.78 -8.40
C ASP A 39 -14.21 2.51 -6.91
N SER A 40 -13.99 1.25 -6.54
CA SER A 40 -13.72 0.84 -5.17
C SER A 40 -12.24 0.97 -4.78
N THR A 41 -11.94 0.63 -3.53
CA THR A 41 -10.58 0.57 -2.99
C THR A 41 -9.73 -0.55 -3.59
N ASP A 42 -10.29 -1.43 -4.41
CA ASP A 42 -9.52 -2.45 -5.14
C ASP A 42 -8.68 -1.82 -6.25
N TYR A 43 -9.11 -0.63 -6.68
CA TYR A 43 -8.46 0.19 -7.71
C TYR A 43 -8.24 1.60 -7.20
N GLN A 44 -8.52 2.60 -8.03
CA GLN A 44 -8.47 4.01 -7.66
C GLN A 44 -9.88 4.51 -7.37
N VAL A 45 -10.17 4.84 -6.10
CA VAL A 45 -11.50 5.31 -5.69
C VAL A 45 -11.89 6.57 -6.45
N TYR A 46 -13.07 6.53 -7.07
CA TYR A 46 -13.67 7.67 -7.74
C TYR A 46 -14.90 8.16 -6.97
N ASN A 47 -14.72 9.27 -6.25
CA ASN A 47 -15.76 9.81 -5.37
C ASN A 47 -16.75 10.76 -6.07
N ASN A 48 -16.67 10.89 -7.39
CA ASN A 48 -17.47 11.86 -8.16
C ASN A 48 -17.41 13.29 -7.58
N SER A 49 -16.26 13.66 -7.06
CA SER A 49 -16.02 14.98 -6.48
C SER A 49 -15.86 16.03 -7.57
N ALA A 50 -16.23 17.28 -7.26
CA ALA A 50 -16.01 18.40 -8.17
C ALA A 50 -14.52 18.56 -8.52
N GLN A 51 -14.24 18.91 -9.77
CA GLN A 51 -12.89 19.21 -10.22
C GLN A 51 -12.32 20.40 -9.43
N GLN A 52 -11.01 20.32 -9.15
CA GLN A 52 -10.26 21.38 -8.50
C GLN A 52 -9.19 21.91 -9.46
N ASP A 53 -9.09 23.22 -9.60
CA ASP A 53 -8.19 23.86 -10.59
C ASP A 53 -6.75 23.38 -10.47
N ALA A 54 -6.21 23.32 -9.25
CA ALA A 54 -4.83 22.91 -9.02
C ALA A 54 -4.54 21.46 -9.48
N SER A 55 -5.47 20.53 -9.23
CA SER A 55 -5.31 19.14 -9.69
C SER A 55 -5.54 19.02 -11.19
N THR A 56 -6.51 19.77 -11.74
CA THR A 56 -6.78 19.80 -13.18
C THR A 56 -5.58 20.35 -13.95
N GLU A 57 -4.95 21.41 -13.45
CA GLU A 57 -3.75 22.01 -14.05
C GLU A 57 -2.58 21.02 -14.01
N ALA A 58 -2.35 20.34 -12.87
CA ALA A 58 -1.28 19.34 -12.75
C ALA A 58 -1.45 18.18 -13.75
N VAL A 59 -2.70 17.72 -13.97
CA VAL A 59 -3.01 16.69 -14.98
C VAL A 59 -2.72 17.20 -16.39
N ARG A 60 -3.08 18.44 -16.70
CA ARG A 60 -2.84 19.04 -18.02
C ARG A 60 -1.35 19.24 -18.30
N GLU A 61 -0.59 19.74 -17.33
CA GLU A 61 0.85 19.99 -17.48
C GLU A 61 1.65 18.70 -17.65
N THR A 62 1.13 17.57 -17.15
CA THR A 62 1.76 16.25 -17.31
C THR A 62 1.06 15.38 -18.36
N ALA A 63 0.30 15.99 -19.28
CA ALA A 63 -0.44 15.23 -20.28
C ALA A 63 0.51 14.35 -21.14
N GLY A 64 0.17 13.05 -21.25
CA GLY A 64 0.97 12.08 -22.00
C GLY A 64 2.24 11.59 -21.29
N GLU A 65 2.61 12.14 -20.14
CA GLU A 65 3.77 11.66 -19.38
C GLU A 65 3.44 10.33 -18.67
N VAL A 66 4.30 9.33 -18.86
CA VAL A 66 4.23 8.03 -18.23
C VAL A 66 5.61 7.55 -17.77
N LEU A 67 5.64 6.78 -16.70
CA LEU A 67 6.86 6.14 -16.21
C LEU A 67 7.06 4.78 -16.90
N LYS A 68 8.27 4.55 -17.36
CA LYS A 68 8.65 3.28 -18.00
C LYS A 68 9.87 2.67 -17.33
N TYR A 69 9.90 1.35 -17.31
CA TYR A 69 11.07 0.58 -16.94
C TYR A 69 11.37 -0.46 -18.01
N LYS A 70 12.60 -0.47 -18.53
CA LYS A 70 13.00 -1.31 -19.65
C LYS A 70 12.04 -1.21 -20.86
N GLY A 71 11.55 0.01 -21.14
CA GLY A 71 10.66 0.31 -22.28
C GLY A 71 9.16 0.08 -22.01
N ASN A 72 8.77 -0.62 -20.97
CA ASN A 72 7.38 -0.93 -20.63
C ASN A 72 6.81 0.07 -19.62
N ILE A 73 5.53 0.43 -19.76
CA ILE A 73 4.81 1.21 -18.74
C ILE A 73 4.76 0.38 -17.45
N VAL A 74 5.05 1.01 -16.32
CA VAL A 74 5.13 0.34 -15.02
C VAL A 74 3.89 0.61 -14.17
N THR A 75 3.53 -0.35 -13.31
CA THR A 75 2.56 -0.12 -12.25
C THR A 75 3.19 0.74 -11.17
N THR A 76 2.56 1.84 -10.83
CA THR A 76 2.99 2.75 -9.78
C THR A 76 2.09 2.59 -8.56
N TYR A 77 2.70 2.47 -7.40
CA TYR A 77 2.00 2.40 -6.12
C TYR A 77 2.21 3.70 -5.35
N TYR A 78 1.18 4.16 -4.67
CA TYR A 78 1.23 5.37 -3.85
C TYR A 78 0.43 5.20 -2.57
N TYR A 79 0.83 5.92 -1.54
CA TYR A 79 0.23 5.88 -0.20
C TYR A 79 0.44 7.22 0.50
N SER A 80 -0.26 7.45 1.60
CA SER A 80 -0.29 8.76 2.25
C SER A 80 0.94 9.06 3.08
N THR A 81 1.50 8.09 3.78
CA THR A 81 2.58 8.30 4.75
C THR A 81 3.47 7.08 4.83
N SER A 82 4.78 7.28 4.75
CA SER A 82 5.78 6.25 5.00
C SER A 82 6.26 6.30 6.46
N CYS A 83 7.10 5.34 6.81
CA CYS A 83 7.85 5.38 8.08
C CYS A 83 9.24 6.04 7.91
N GLY A 84 9.41 6.92 6.93
CA GLY A 84 10.67 7.56 6.54
C GLY A 84 11.44 6.81 5.44
N LYS A 85 10.91 5.69 4.97
CA LYS A 85 11.53 4.87 3.94
C LYS A 85 10.49 4.03 3.22
N THR A 86 10.57 3.94 1.90
CA THR A 86 9.74 3.02 1.12
C THR A 86 10.22 1.58 1.25
N THR A 87 9.44 0.63 0.76
CA THR A 87 9.80 -0.79 0.77
C THR A 87 9.93 -1.35 -0.65
N THR A 88 10.14 -2.64 -0.78
CA THR A 88 10.22 -3.37 -2.05
C THR A 88 9.06 -4.36 -2.17
N MET A 89 8.94 -5.02 -3.33
CA MET A 89 7.95 -6.08 -3.56
C MET A 89 8.03 -7.24 -2.55
N LYS A 90 9.13 -7.37 -1.82
CA LYS A 90 9.25 -8.36 -0.73
C LYS A 90 8.20 -8.17 0.35
N ALA A 91 7.71 -6.95 0.56
CA ALA A 91 6.61 -6.67 1.49
C ALA A 91 5.32 -7.41 1.11
N TRP A 92 5.11 -7.70 -0.17
CA TRP A 92 3.98 -8.48 -0.66
C TRP A 92 4.31 -9.96 -0.93
N GLY A 93 5.46 -10.43 -0.41
CA GLY A 93 5.91 -11.80 -0.62
C GLY A 93 6.36 -12.11 -2.05
N THR A 94 6.61 -11.08 -2.86
CA THR A 94 7.05 -11.22 -4.24
C THR A 94 8.55 -11.02 -4.34
N SER A 95 9.24 -11.92 -5.01
CA SER A 95 10.69 -11.77 -5.27
C SER A 95 10.95 -10.68 -6.31
N GLU A 96 12.07 -10.00 -6.17
CA GLU A 96 12.56 -9.10 -7.21
C GLU A 96 12.86 -9.89 -8.50
N ASN A 97 12.48 -9.32 -9.62
CA ASN A 97 12.69 -9.87 -10.95
C ASN A 97 12.88 -8.75 -11.97
N GLU A 98 13.04 -9.11 -13.22
CA GLU A 98 13.30 -8.14 -14.29
C GLU A 98 12.15 -7.15 -14.54
N SER A 99 10.92 -7.51 -14.19
CA SER A 99 9.75 -6.65 -14.43
C SER A 99 9.45 -5.70 -13.28
N ASN A 100 9.91 -5.99 -12.04
CA ASN A 100 9.59 -5.22 -10.83
C ASN A 100 10.82 -4.58 -10.16
N GLY A 101 12.01 -4.68 -10.76
CA GLY A 101 13.26 -4.16 -10.21
C GLY A 101 13.31 -2.63 -10.06
N TYR A 102 12.33 -1.89 -10.57
CA TYR A 102 12.18 -0.46 -10.35
C TYR A 102 11.62 -0.11 -8.96
N LEU A 103 10.96 -1.06 -8.29
CA LEU A 103 10.37 -0.87 -6.96
C LEU A 103 11.43 -1.04 -5.87
N GLN A 104 12.29 -0.05 -5.75
CA GLN A 104 13.37 -0.03 -4.78
C GLN A 104 12.96 0.71 -3.50
N SER A 105 13.61 0.37 -2.41
CA SER A 105 13.46 1.11 -1.15
C SER A 105 14.23 2.42 -1.21
N VAL A 106 13.54 3.54 -0.97
CA VAL A 106 14.08 4.89 -0.99
C VAL A 106 13.85 5.55 0.37
N GLU A 107 14.86 6.26 0.87
CA GLU A 107 14.71 7.10 2.05
C GLU A 107 13.96 8.39 1.72
N VAL A 108 12.93 8.70 2.51
CA VAL A 108 12.04 9.85 2.32
C VAL A 108 12.47 10.94 3.30
N LYS A 109 13.68 11.48 3.08
CA LYS A 109 14.31 12.46 3.98
C LYS A 109 15.16 13.50 3.25
N ASP A 110 15.50 14.55 3.96
CA ASP A 110 16.54 15.52 3.59
C ASP A 110 17.62 15.62 4.71
N LYS A 111 18.44 16.70 4.63
CA LYS A 111 19.46 16.98 5.64
C LYS A 111 18.89 17.28 7.04
N LYS A 112 17.59 17.60 7.16
CA LYS A 112 16.90 17.92 8.42
C LYS A 112 16.20 16.70 9.01
N GLY A 113 16.19 15.58 8.32
CA GLY A 113 15.56 14.32 8.72
C GLY A 113 14.37 13.93 7.85
N ASP A 114 13.58 12.98 8.32
CA ASP A 114 12.45 12.44 7.57
C ASP A 114 11.36 13.50 7.35
N TYR A 115 10.91 13.65 6.12
CA TYR A 115 9.87 14.63 5.74
C TYR A 115 8.56 14.44 6.51
N GLU A 116 8.20 13.20 6.77
CA GLU A 116 6.89 12.80 7.30
C GLU A 116 6.86 12.66 8.82
N LYS A 117 7.98 12.95 9.52
CA LYS A 117 8.12 12.69 10.97
C LYS A 117 7.09 13.40 11.87
N SER A 118 6.46 14.45 11.37
CA SER A 118 5.41 15.19 12.10
C SER A 118 3.99 14.70 11.77
N LEU A 119 3.83 13.75 10.86
CA LEU A 119 2.53 13.23 10.48
C LEU A 119 2.04 12.18 11.48
N PRO A 120 0.73 12.12 11.77
CA PRO A 120 0.18 11.19 12.76
C PRO A 120 0.50 9.71 12.45
N TRP A 121 0.52 9.33 11.19
CA TRP A 121 0.75 7.96 10.73
C TRP A 121 2.23 7.58 10.55
N TYR A 122 3.15 8.51 10.80
CA TYR A 122 4.58 8.23 10.71
C TYR A 122 5.06 7.26 11.79
N ARG A 123 4.55 7.42 13.03
CA ARG A 123 4.69 6.49 14.16
C ARG A 123 3.38 6.47 14.91
N TRP A 124 2.89 5.30 15.20
CA TRP A 124 1.65 5.11 15.91
C TRP A 124 1.70 3.83 16.74
N GLU A 125 0.88 3.75 17.75
CA GLU A 125 0.71 2.60 18.62
C GLU A 125 -0.79 2.27 18.67
N ALA A 126 -1.10 0.98 18.81
CA ALA A 126 -2.46 0.52 18.99
C ALA A 126 -2.47 -0.70 19.92
N ASP A 127 -3.42 -0.73 20.82
CA ASP A 127 -3.72 -1.90 21.62
C ASP A 127 -4.80 -2.73 20.90
N ILE A 128 -4.62 -4.03 20.90
CA ILE A 128 -5.59 -4.96 20.37
C ILE A 128 -5.90 -6.04 21.40
N ASP A 129 -7.16 -6.29 21.63
CA ASP A 129 -7.61 -7.36 22.50
C ASP A 129 -7.12 -8.74 22.00
N GLN A 130 -6.72 -9.62 22.92
CA GLN A 130 -6.14 -10.93 22.60
C GLN A 130 -7.11 -11.84 21.84
N ASP A 131 -8.40 -11.81 22.17
CA ASP A 131 -9.41 -12.65 21.52
C ASP A 131 -9.73 -12.12 20.12
N ILE A 132 -9.79 -10.79 19.98
CA ILE A 132 -9.94 -10.14 18.67
C ILE A 132 -8.73 -10.45 17.77
N LEU A 133 -7.52 -10.32 18.29
CA LEU A 133 -6.29 -10.65 17.54
C LEU A 133 -6.30 -12.12 17.10
N SER A 134 -6.66 -13.03 18.00
CA SER A 134 -6.70 -14.47 17.72
C SER A 134 -7.71 -14.81 16.62
N THR A 135 -8.88 -14.17 16.66
CA THR A 135 -9.94 -14.33 15.65
C THR A 135 -9.48 -13.82 14.30
N LEU A 136 -8.95 -12.60 14.22
CA LEU A 136 -8.47 -11.99 12.97
C LEU A 136 -7.34 -12.80 12.33
N LEU A 137 -6.42 -13.32 13.15
CA LEU A 137 -5.32 -14.16 12.65
C LEU A 137 -5.83 -15.53 12.18
N ALA A 138 -6.77 -16.16 12.90
CA ALA A 138 -7.37 -17.42 12.46
C ALA A 138 -8.11 -17.27 11.12
N GLU A 139 -8.87 -16.20 10.94
CA GLU A 139 -9.55 -15.87 9.68
C GLU A 139 -8.53 -15.65 8.54
N ASN A 140 -7.44 -14.92 8.80
CA ASN A 140 -6.42 -14.62 7.80
C ASN A 140 -5.69 -15.88 7.32
N VAL A 141 -5.29 -16.75 8.25
CA VAL A 141 -4.62 -18.03 7.90
C VAL A 141 -5.60 -19.13 7.51
N LYS A 142 -6.92 -18.89 7.60
CA LYS A 142 -7.99 -19.86 7.34
C LYS A 142 -7.83 -21.15 8.12
N LYS A 143 -7.38 -21.06 9.36
CA LYS A 143 -7.12 -22.17 10.28
C LYS A 143 -7.45 -21.75 11.70
N ASN A 144 -8.07 -22.62 12.48
CA ASN A 144 -8.21 -22.42 13.92
C ASN A 144 -6.82 -22.58 14.57
N ILE A 145 -6.25 -21.47 15.03
CA ILE A 145 -4.93 -21.41 15.66
C ILE A 145 -5.00 -21.39 17.20
N GLY A 146 -6.21 -21.36 17.79
CA GLY A 146 -6.38 -21.18 19.23
C GLY A 146 -6.09 -19.74 19.67
N THR A 147 -5.82 -19.55 20.97
CA THR A 147 -5.54 -18.23 21.54
C THR A 147 -4.08 -17.84 21.34
N VAL A 148 -3.84 -16.70 20.72
CA VAL A 148 -2.51 -16.13 20.50
C VAL A 148 -1.95 -15.60 21.82
N GLN A 149 -0.78 -16.08 22.22
CA GLN A 149 -0.09 -15.62 23.43
C GLN A 149 0.96 -14.55 23.16
N SER A 150 1.67 -14.67 22.05
CA SER A 150 2.65 -13.68 21.66
C SER A 150 2.81 -13.60 20.14
N LEU A 151 3.24 -12.44 19.68
CA LEU A 151 3.57 -12.14 18.31
C LEU A 151 4.97 -11.52 18.29
N GLU A 152 5.87 -12.11 17.51
CA GLU A 152 7.26 -11.66 17.37
C GLU A 152 7.60 -11.48 15.89
N VAL A 153 8.10 -10.29 15.52
CA VAL A 153 8.67 -10.08 14.19
C VAL A 153 10.04 -10.71 14.13
N THR A 154 10.18 -11.81 13.39
CA THR A 154 11.45 -12.57 13.29
C THR A 154 12.30 -12.16 12.10
N LYS A 155 11.71 -11.47 11.12
CA LYS A 155 12.43 -10.95 9.95
C LYS A 155 11.83 -9.66 9.46
N THR A 156 12.69 -8.67 9.22
CA THR A 156 12.31 -7.39 8.61
C THR A 156 12.93 -7.24 7.23
N GLY A 157 12.27 -6.48 6.38
CA GLY A 157 12.74 -6.08 5.05
C GLY A 157 13.13 -4.60 4.98
N PRO A 158 13.44 -4.12 3.77
CA PRO A 158 13.65 -2.71 3.52
C PRO A 158 12.47 -1.87 4.01
N GLY A 159 12.77 -0.71 4.60
CA GLY A 159 11.75 0.13 5.22
C GLY A 159 11.25 -0.35 6.60
N GLY A 160 11.84 -1.40 7.17
CA GLY A 160 11.42 -1.95 8.46
C GLY A 160 10.15 -2.79 8.41
N VAL A 161 9.65 -3.12 7.22
CA VAL A 161 8.45 -3.92 7.03
C VAL A 161 8.66 -5.33 7.59
N ALA A 162 7.72 -5.81 8.41
CA ALA A 162 7.74 -7.17 8.91
C ALA A 162 7.53 -8.17 7.76
N LEU A 163 8.53 -9.01 7.47
CA LEU A 163 8.48 -10.05 6.44
C LEU A 163 8.12 -11.41 7.00
N GLN A 164 8.36 -11.62 8.28
CA GLN A 164 8.05 -12.87 8.96
C GLN A 164 7.65 -12.59 10.40
N ILE A 165 6.57 -13.22 10.81
CA ILE A 165 6.03 -13.13 12.17
C ILE A 165 5.92 -14.52 12.73
N LYS A 166 6.39 -14.71 13.96
CA LYS A 166 6.22 -15.92 14.75
C LYS A 166 5.07 -15.70 15.73
N LEU A 167 4.10 -16.60 15.68
CA LEU A 167 3.00 -16.64 16.64
C LEU A 167 3.25 -17.76 17.63
N SER A 168 3.09 -17.47 18.93
CA SER A 168 2.96 -18.48 19.96
C SER A 168 1.47 -18.60 20.36
N VAL A 169 0.95 -19.80 20.29
CA VAL A 169 -0.46 -20.11 20.62
C VAL A 169 -0.51 -21.22 21.67
N ILE A 170 -1.60 -21.35 22.40
CA ILE A 170 -1.71 -22.30 23.53
C ILE A 170 -1.47 -23.77 23.11
N ARG A 171 -1.63 -24.09 21.83
CA ARG A 171 -1.55 -25.48 21.36
C ARG A 171 -0.40 -25.78 20.42
N GLU A 172 0.20 -24.79 19.73
CA GLU A 172 1.27 -24.98 18.75
C GLU A 172 2.10 -23.71 18.56
N VAL A 173 3.36 -23.87 18.16
CA VAL A 173 4.18 -22.75 17.63
C VAL A 173 4.07 -22.75 16.12
N LEU A 174 3.50 -21.71 15.54
CA LEU A 174 3.35 -21.55 14.09
C LEU A 174 4.33 -20.49 13.58
N GLN A 175 5.11 -20.84 12.55
CA GLN A 175 5.82 -19.84 11.74
C GLN A 175 4.98 -19.47 10.54
N LEU A 176 4.57 -18.21 10.48
CA LEU A 176 3.87 -17.66 9.32
C LEU A 176 4.88 -16.91 8.45
N ILE A 177 5.12 -17.45 7.25
CA ILE A 177 5.77 -16.71 6.18
C ILE A 177 4.68 -15.84 5.55
N GLN A 178 4.90 -14.54 5.60
CA GLN A 178 3.85 -13.56 5.35
C GLN A 178 3.22 -13.68 3.95
N ARG A 179 1.92 -13.93 3.91
CA ARG A 179 0.94 -13.29 3.06
C ARG A 179 -0.06 -12.59 3.98
N ILE A 180 0.36 -11.56 4.66
CA ILE A 180 -0.63 -10.62 5.19
C ILE A 180 -1.10 -9.85 3.97
N ARG A 181 -2.21 -10.28 3.40
CA ARG A 181 -2.99 -9.45 2.51
C ARG A 181 -3.45 -8.25 3.33
N TYR A 182 -2.91 -7.09 3.04
CA TYR A 182 -3.49 -5.80 3.41
C TYR A 182 -4.79 -5.61 2.61
N GLU A 183 -5.75 -6.52 2.82
CA GLU A 183 -7.07 -6.44 2.20
C GLU A 183 -8.10 -6.13 3.27
N ARG A 184 -8.57 -4.87 3.25
CA ARG A 184 -9.97 -4.54 3.40
C ARG A 184 -10.62 -4.49 4.77
N ARG A 185 -10.00 -4.09 5.88
CA ARG A 185 -10.81 -3.78 7.09
C ARG A 185 -10.41 -2.53 7.88
N TRP A 186 -9.69 -1.61 7.31
CA TRP A 186 -9.43 -0.33 7.98
C TRP A 186 -10.53 0.72 7.75
N GLY A 187 -11.56 0.41 6.94
CA GLY A 187 -12.70 1.31 6.66
C GLY A 187 -13.84 1.29 7.67
N GLU A 188 -13.85 0.35 8.62
CA GLU A 188 -14.98 0.16 9.55
C GLU A 188 -14.64 0.39 11.04
N MET A 189 -13.42 0.79 11.36
CA MET A 189 -13.16 1.28 12.72
C MET A 189 -13.52 2.76 12.76
N ASP A 190 -14.74 3.06 13.19
CA ASP A 190 -15.15 4.39 13.63
C ASP A 190 -14.15 4.93 14.64
N MET A 191 -13.32 5.87 14.20
CA MET A 191 -12.54 6.69 15.10
C MET A 191 -13.52 7.65 15.82
N LYS A 192 -13.92 7.27 17.01
CA LYS A 192 -14.52 8.20 17.98
C LYS A 192 -13.42 8.94 18.71
#